data_8b5227db8e6d6d8341a1f7919092e9e4
#
_entry.id   8b5227db8e6d6d8341a1f7919092e9e4
#
_cell.length_a   1.000
_cell.length_b   1.000
_cell.length_c   1.000
_cell.angle_alpha   90.00
_cell.angle_beta   90.00
_cell.angle_gamma   90.00
#
_symmetry.space_group_name_H-M   'P 1'
#
loop_
_entity.id
_entity.type
_entity.pdbx_description
1 polymer ?
#
loop_
_entity_poly.entity_id
_entity_poly.type
_entity_poly.pdbx_seq_one_letter_code
_entity_poly.pdbx_strand_id
1 'polypeptide(L)'
;MKMNRVQEIKHWLEEGNLYRAEKAIQNCSNDLKPSEIEEFEKLLSEISVRHYRLLAGKAVISKDESLLSICIQKLKEKNAPVEGLENSLNQIVSERRAIRSQKMLIILFGLITLVFFALFILA
;
A
#
# COMPACT_ATOMS: atom_id res chain seq x y z
N MET A 1 23.34 -31.60 -2.39
CA MET A 1 24.19 -30.47 -2.01
C MET A 1 23.37 -29.44 -1.27
N LYS A 2 23.81 -29.10 -0.06
CA LYS A 2 23.19 -27.99 0.64
C LYS A 2 23.65 -26.67 -0.02
N MET A 3 22.70 -25.86 -0.47
CA MET A 3 23.01 -24.52 -0.91
C MET A 3 23.74 -23.76 0.20
N ASN A 4 24.81 -23.02 -0.17
CA ASN A 4 25.40 -22.06 0.72
C ASN A 4 24.33 -21.04 1.14
N ARG A 5 24.31 -20.61 2.40
CA ARG A 5 23.32 -19.65 2.93
C ARG A 5 23.26 -18.37 2.13
N VAL A 6 24.41 -17.88 1.64
CA VAL A 6 24.48 -16.73 0.76
C VAL A 6 23.71 -16.98 -0.55
N GLN A 7 23.86 -18.14 -1.15
CA GLN A 7 23.14 -18.51 -2.37
C GLN A 7 21.65 -18.64 -2.13
N GLU A 8 21.24 -19.19 -0.99
CA GLU A 8 19.83 -19.31 -0.60
C GLU A 8 19.17 -17.92 -0.46
N ILE A 9 19.85 -16.98 0.22
CA ILE A 9 19.36 -15.62 0.38
C ILE A 9 19.24 -14.93 -1.00
N LYS A 10 20.25 -15.07 -1.84
CA LYS A 10 20.21 -14.53 -3.22
C LYS A 10 19.05 -15.11 -4.02
N HIS A 11 18.81 -16.40 -3.89
CA HIS A 11 17.69 -17.08 -4.55
C HIS A 11 16.34 -16.48 -4.15
N TRP A 12 16.09 -16.29 -2.85
CA TRP A 12 14.87 -15.67 -2.38
C TRP A 12 14.71 -14.22 -2.81
N LEU A 13 15.82 -13.48 -2.88
CA LEU A 13 15.81 -12.10 -3.38
C LEU A 13 15.50 -12.03 -4.87
N GLU A 14 16.07 -12.93 -5.66
CA GLU A 14 15.81 -13.02 -7.11
C GLU A 14 14.36 -13.40 -7.42
N GLU A 15 13.77 -14.29 -6.63
CA GLU A 15 12.37 -14.67 -6.76
C GLU A 15 11.40 -13.60 -6.25
N GLY A 16 11.88 -12.59 -5.55
CA GLY A 16 11.05 -11.56 -4.95
C GLY A 16 10.31 -12.01 -3.69
N ASN A 17 10.73 -13.13 -3.09
CA ASN A 17 10.17 -13.61 -1.84
C ASN A 17 10.82 -12.91 -0.66
N LEU A 18 10.35 -11.70 -0.37
CA LEU A 18 10.91 -10.81 0.64
C LEU A 18 10.84 -11.38 2.05
N TYR A 19 9.75 -12.06 2.38
CA TYR A 19 9.54 -12.65 3.69
C TYR A 19 10.57 -13.73 4.01
N ARG A 20 10.80 -14.64 3.08
CA ARG A 20 11.80 -15.71 3.24
C ARG A 20 13.22 -15.19 3.23
N ALA A 21 13.50 -14.19 2.38
CA ALA A 21 14.80 -13.52 2.34
C ALA A 21 15.11 -12.85 3.67
N GLU A 22 14.18 -12.10 4.22
CA GLU A 22 14.32 -11.44 5.52
C GLU A 22 14.54 -12.44 6.65
N LYS A 23 13.75 -13.50 6.71
CA LYS A 23 13.94 -14.58 7.70
C LYS A 23 15.29 -15.28 7.56
N ALA A 24 15.72 -15.56 6.34
CA ALA A 24 17.01 -16.20 6.08
C ALA A 24 18.17 -15.31 6.55
N ILE A 25 18.10 -14.00 6.32
CA ILE A 25 19.09 -13.04 6.79
C ILE A 25 19.11 -13.00 8.33
N GLN A 26 17.97 -12.93 8.98
CA GLN A 26 17.88 -12.93 10.45
C GLN A 26 18.42 -14.22 11.08
N ASN A 27 18.06 -15.37 10.53
CA ASN A 27 18.50 -16.67 11.03
C ASN A 27 19.98 -16.94 10.79
N CYS A 28 20.58 -16.31 9.80
CA CYS A 28 21.98 -16.50 9.43
C CYS A 28 22.90 -15.35 9.89
N SER A 29 22.37 -14.40 10.66
CA SER A 29 23.13 -13.22 11.10
C SER A 29 24.42 -13.55 11.84
N ASN A 30 24.47 -14.69 12.55
CA ASN A 30 25.67 -15.13 13.28
C ASN A 30 26.72 -15.78 12.37
N ASP A 31 26.31 -16.28 11.21
CA ASP A 31 27.19 -17.02 10.28
C ASP A 31 27.67 -16.14 9.11
N LEU A 32 27.07 -14.97 8.93
CA LEU A 32 27.42 -14.02 7.87
C LEU A 32 28.39 -12.96 8.41
N LYS A 33 29.29 -12.53 7.54
CA LYS A 33 30.16 -11.39 7.84
C LYS A 33 29.32 -10.10 7.90
N PRO A 34 29.68 -9.10 8.74
CA PRO A 34 28.92 -7.85 8.80
C PRO A 34 28.75 -7.15 7.46
N SER A 35 29.76 -7.22 6.58
CA SER A 35 29.69 -6.65 5.23
C SER A 35 28.66 -7.35 4.34
N GLU A 36 28.52 -8.66 4.48
CA GLU A 36 27.51 -9.45 3.74
C GLU A 36 26.10 -9.14 4.21
N ILE A 37 25.89 -9.00 5.52
CA ILE A 37 24.61 -8.62 6.11
C ILE A 37 24.19 -7.25 5.61
N GLU A 38 25.07 -6.29 5.60
CA GLU A 38 24.82 -4.93 5.11
C GLU A 38 24.43 -4.93 3.63
N GLU A 39 25.14 -5.68 2.81
CA GLU A 39 24.85 -5.83 1.38
C GLU A 39 23.45 -6.47 1.14
N PHE A 40 23.11 -7.53 1.89
CA PHE A 40 21.81 -8.18 1.77
C PHE A 40 20.67 -7.30 2.25
N GLU A 41 20.85 -6.56 3.34
CA GLU A 41 19.86 -5.60 3.83
C GLU A 41 19.59 -4.50 2.82
N LYS A 42 20.64 -4.02 2.16
CA LYS A 42 20.53 -3.02 1.10
C LYS A 42 19.75 -3.55 -0.09
N LEU A 43 20.07 -4.76 -0.57
CA LEU A 43 19.35 -5.42 -1.66
C LEU A 43 17.89 -5.67 -1.30
N LEU A 44 17.63 -6.15 -0.09
CA LEU A 44 16.28 -6.37 0.42
C LEU A 44 15.47 -5.08 0.43
N SER A 45 16.08 -3.97 0.88
CA SER A 45 15.45 -2.65 0.88
C SER A 45 15.11 -2.19 -0.55
N GLU A 46 16.02 -2.33 -1.50
CA GLU A 46 15.80 -1.95 -2.89
C GLU A 46 14.65 -2.76 -3.53
N ILE A 47 14.61 -4.06 -3.31
CA ILE A 47 13.57 -4.94 -3.83
C ILE A 47 12.24 -4.63 -3.16
N SER A 48 12.22 -4.36 -1.86
CA SER A 48 11.03 -3.95 -1.12
C SER A 48 10.44 -2.65 -1.67
N VAL A 49 11.29 -1.66 -1.96
CA VAL A 49 10.85 -0.38 -2.55
C VAL A 49 10.17 -0.62 -3.90
N ARG A 50 10.76 -1.43 -4.77
CA ARG A 50 10.16 -1.79 -6.07
C ARG A 50 8.81 -2.49 -5.89
N HIS A 51 8.75 -3.44 -4.98
CA HIS A 51 7.53 -4.20 -4.68
C HIS A 51 6.40 -3.28 -4.22
N TYR A 52 6.66 -2.41 -3.25
CA TYR A 52 5.67 -1.46 -2.74
C TYR A 52 5.26 -0.42 -3.78
N ARG A 53 6.18 0.01 -4.65
CA ARG A 53 5.82 0.90 -5.78
C ARG A 53 4.89 0.23 -6.77
N LEU A 54 5.13 -1.03 -7.10
CA LEU A 54 4.24 -1.80 -7.98
C LEU A 54 2.85 -2.00 -7.35
N LEU A 55 2.80 -2.35 -6.06
CA LEU A 55 1.54 -2.46 -5.32
C LEU A 55 0.82 -1.12 -5.23
N ALA A 56 1.54 -0.04 -5.00
CA ALA A 56 0.97 1.31 -4.98
C ALA A 56 0.35 1.68 -6.32
N GLY A 57 1.03 1.36 -7.43
CA GLY A 57 0.48 1.56 -8.77
C GLY A 57 -0.82 0.80 -8.99
N LYS A 58 -0.89 -0.45 -8.57
CA LYS A 58 -2.11 -1.26 -8.62
C LYS A 58 -3.21 -0.66 -7.74
N ALA A 59 -2.86 -0.19 -6.55
CA ALA A 59 -3.80 0.46 -5.63
C ALA A 59 -4.40 1.75 -6.21
N VAL A 60 -3.60 2.55 -6.93
CA VAL A 60 -4.07 3.74 -7.62
C VAL A 60 -5.08 3.38 -8.71
N ILE A 61 -4.78 2.37 -9.53
CA ILE A 61 -5.65 1.92 -10.61
C ILE A 61 -6.97 1.38 -10.06
N SER A 62 -6.92 0.58 -8.99
CA SER A 62 -8.10 0.00 -8.34
C SER A 62 -8.79 0.94 -7.36
N LYS A 63 -8.23 2.10 -7.10
CA LYS A 63 -8.70 3.09 -6.11
C LYS A 63 -8.80 2.49 -4.69
N ASP A 64 -7.85 1.65 -4.33
CA ASP A 64 -7.75 1.04 -3.01
C ASP A 64 -7.00 1.96 -2.04
N GLU A 65 -7.75 2.76 -1.30
CA GLU A 65 -7.23 3.71 -0.33
C GLU A 65 -6.38 3.05 0.75
N SER A 66 -6.85 1.95 1.32
CA SER A 66 -6.17 1.23 2.40
C SER A 66 -4.83 0.67 1.95
N LEU A 67 -4.79 0.02 0.80
CA LEU A 67 -3.56 -0.55 0.24
C LEU A 67 -2.56 0.55 -0.12
N LEU A 68 -3.03 1.63 -0.75
CA LEU A 68 -2.17 2.76 -1.11
C LEU A 68 -1.57 3.43 0.12
N SER A 69 -2.35 3.62 1.17
CA SER A 69 -1.89 4.18 2.45
C SER A 69 -0.79 3.31 3.08
N ILE A 70 -0.97 2.00 3.09
CA ILE A 70 0.03 1.05 3.60
C ILE A 70 1.31 1.13 2.78
N CYS A 71 1.21 1.15 1.45
CA CYS A 71 2.37 1.25 0.57
C CYS A 71 3.15 2.55 0.78
N ILE A 72 2.46 3.67 0.92
CA ILE A 72 3.08 4.98 1.19
C ILE A 72 3.84 4.93 2.52
N GLN A 73 3.23 4.38 3.57
CA GLN A 73 3.86 4.26 4.88
C GLN A 73 5.12 3.39 4.82
N LYS A 74 5.05 2.25 4.14
CA LYS A 74 6.20 1.36 3.96
C LYS A 74 7.33 2.00 3.16
N LEU A 75 7.00 2.76 2.13
CA LEU A 75 7.98 3.50 1.35
C LEU A 75 8.64 4.62 2.17
N LYS A 76 7.88 5.33 3.00
CA LYS A 76 8.43 6.34 3.91
C LYS A 76 9.39 5.75 4.93
N GLU A 77 9.08 4.58 5.48
CA GLU A 77 9.95 3.87 6.40
C GLU A 77 11.31 3.54 5.76
N LYS A 78 11.36 3.38 4.45
CA LYS A 78 12.56 3.11 3.68
C LYS A 78 13.19 4.35 3.06
N ASN A 79 12.72 5.54 3.42
CA ASN A 79 13.18 6.82 2.90
C ASN A 79 13.05 6.96 1.37
N ALA A 80 12.07 6.28 0.77
CA ALA A 80 11.78 6.38 -0.65
C ALA A 80 10.85 7.55 -0.96
N PRO A 81 10.99 8.22 -2.14
CA PRO A 81 10.08 9.31 -2.52
C PRO A 81 8.65 8.83 -2.70
N VAL A 82 7.69 9.57 -2.14
CA VAL A 82 6.26 9.20 -2.16
C VAL A 82 5.33 10.33 -2.64
N GLU A 83 5.87 11.46 -3.08
CA GLU A 83 5.10 12.67 -3.43
C GLU A 83 3.96 12.40 -4.41
N GLY A 84 4.23 11.73 -5.52
CA GLY A 84 3.20 11.39 -6.51
C GLY A 84 2.13 10.47 -5.96
N LEU A 85 2.49 9.54 -5.07
CA LEU A 85 1.57 8.60 -4.45
C LEU A 85 0.66 9.29 -3.42
N GLU A 86 1.19 10.24 -2.65
CA GLU A 86 0.41 11.04 -1.71
C GLU A 86 -0.65 11.88 -2.44
N ASN A 87 -0.30 12.48 -3.57
CA ASN A 87 -1.25 13.21 -4.41
C ASN A 87 -2.36 12.30 -4.94
N SER A 88 -2.01 11.09 -5.38
CA SER A 88 -2.98 10.10 -5.84
C SER A 88 -3.91 9.65 -4.70
N LEU A 89 -3.37 9.44 -3.50
CA LEU A 89 -4.17 9.10 -2.32
C LEU A 89 -5.15 10.21 -1.97
N ASN A 90 -4.70 11.46 -1.95
CA ASN A 90 -5.55 12.63 -1.69
C ASN A 90 -6.66 12.76 -2.71
N GLN A 91 -6.38 12.48 -3.98
CA GLN A 91 -7.39 12.49 -5.04
C GLN A 91 -8.44 11.40 -4.83
N ILE A 92 -8.04 10.17 -4.49
CA ILE A 92 -8.95 9.06 -4.19
C ILE A 92 -9.85 9.39 -3.01
N VAL A 93 -9.29 9.94 -1.93
CA VAL A 93 -10.04 10.37 -0.74
C VAL A 93 -11.04 11.48 -1.09
N SER A 94 -10.61 12.47 -1.87
CA SER A 94 -11.47 13.58 -2.31
C SER A 94 -12.64 13.08 -3.16
N GLU A 95 -12.40 12.18 -4.11
CA GLU A 95 -13.44 11.57 -4.93
C GLU A 95 -14.45 10.80 -4.08
N ARG A 96 -13.97 10.04 -3.10
CA ARG A 96 -14.81 9.28 -2.18
C ARG A 96 -15.69 10.18 -1.33
N ARG A 97 -15.15 11.29 -0.82
CA ARG A 97 -15.90 12.31 -0.07
C ARG A 97 -16.94 12.98 -0.95
N ALA A 98 -16.59 13.34 -2.17
CA ALA A 98 -17.53 13.92 -3.13
C ALA A 98 -18.72 13.00 -3.43
N ILE A 99 -18.47 11.71 -3.64
CA ILE A 99 -19.52 10.71 -3.86
C ILE A 99 -20.42 10.58 -2.63
N ARG A 100 -19.86 10.54 -1.42
CA ARG A 100 -20.63 10.52 -0.16
C ARG A 100 -21.50 11.76 0.00
N SER A 101 -20.96 12.96 -0.27
CA SER A 101 -21.71 14.20 -0.23
C SER A 101 -22.87 14.20 -1.22
N GLN A 102 -22.65 13.73 -2.45
CA GLN A 102 -23.69 13.62 -3.46
C GLN A 102 -24.80 12.65 -3.04
N LYS A 103 -24.44 11.49 -2.49
CA LYS A 103 -25.41 10.51 -1.98
C LYS A 103 -26.22 11.09 -0.83
N MET A 104 -25.59 11.80 0.11
CA MET A 104 -26.28 12.47 1.21
C MET A 104 -27.25 13.53 0.71
N LEU A 105 -26.84 14.36 -0.26
CA LEU A 105 -27.71 15.37 -0.87
C LEU A 105 -28.92 14.73 -1.56
N ILE A 106 -28.76 13.64 -2.27
CA ILE A 106 -29.84 12.92 -2.93
C ILE A 106 -30.84 12.38 -1.90
N ILE A 107 -30.36 11.77 -0.83
CA ILE A 107 -31.20 11.24 0.25
C ILE A 107 -31.96 12.36 0.94
N LEU A 108 -31.30 13.47 1.24
CA LEU A 108 -31.87 14.62 1.91
C LEU A 108 -32.97 15.26 1.03
N PHE A 109 -32.69 15.41 -0.26
CA PHE A 109 -33.63 15.94 -1.24
C PHE A 109 -34.86 15.03 -1.39
N GLY A 110 -34.65 13.71 -1.41
CA GLY A 110 -35.74 12.72 -1.43
C GLY A 110 -36.62 12.78 -0.19
N LEU A 111 -36.04 12.94 1.00
CA LEU A 111 -36.79 13.09 2.26
C LEU A 111 -37.62 14.38 2.28
N ILE A 112 -37.06 15.51 1.83
CA ILE A 112 -37.78 16.79 1.74
C ILE A 112 -38.96 16.64 0.78
N THR A 113 -38.77 16.03 -0.37
CA THR A 113 -39.81 15.79 -1.35
C THR A 113 -40.95 14.94 -0.77
N LEU A 114 -40.62 13.89 -0.03
CA LEU A 114 -41.62 13.03 0.65
C LEU A 114 -42.42 13.81 1.69
N VAL A 115 -41.77 14.66 2.48
CA VAL A 115 -42.43 15.50 3.50
C VAL A 115 -43.41 16.47 2.83
N PHE A 116 -43.00 17.16 1.77
CA PHE A 116 -43.88 18.05 1.02
C PHE A 116 -45.06 17.32 0.42
N PHE A 117 -44.86 16.14 -0.13
CA PHE A 117 -45.90 15.31 -0.70
C PHE A 117 -46.92 14.86 0.37
N ALA A 118 -46.42 14.44 1.54
CA ALA A 118 -47.28 14.08 2.68
C ALA A 118 -48.12 15.26 3.17
N LEU A 119 -47.51 16.43 3.29
CA LEU A 119 -48.24 17.65 3.66
C LEU A 119 -49.29 18.06 2.64
N PHE A 120 -49.02 17.88 1.37
CA PHE A 120 -49.95 18.15 0.29
C PHE A 120 -51.18 17.22 0.35
N ILE A 121 -50.99 15.94 0.64
CA ILE A 121 -52.07 14.95 0.79
C ILE A 121 -52.94 15.24 2.03
N LEU A 122 -52.31 15.67 3.14
CA LEU A 122 -52.97 15.95 4.41
C LEU A 122 -53.71 17.32 4.43
N ALA A 123 -53.33 18.18 3.52
CA ALA A 123 -54.03 19.45 3.32
C ALA A 123 -55.25 19.25 2.41
#